data_7038c9e0d006b7a9a0084300ac78f322
#
_entry.id   7038c9e0d006b7a9a0084300ac78f322
#
_cell.length_a   1.000
_cell.length_b   1.000
_cell.length_c   1.000
_cell.angle_alpha   90.00
_cell.angle_beta   90.00
_cell.angle_gamma   90.00
#
_symmetry.space_group_name_H-M   'P 1'
#
loop_
_entity.id
_entity.type
_entity.pdbx_description
1 polymer ?
#
loop_
_entity_poly.entity_id
_entity_poly.type
_entity_poly.pdbx_seq_one_letter_code
_entity_poly.pdbx_strand_id
1 'polypeptide(L)'
;MANTSLEKDKIRILLLEGVHQNSVDNLKAHGYSNVELLPTALTGDDLKDAIKDAHFVGIRSRTQLTEEVFQAAEKLIGVGCFCIGTNQVDLKAALKRGIPVFN
;
A
#
# COMPACT_ATOMS: atom_id res chain seq x y z
N MET A 1 15.87 14.71 17.05
CA MET A 1 15.46 14.14 16.72
C MET A 1 15.37 13.64 16.04
N ALA A 2 16.54 13.48 16.33
CA ALA A 2 16.27 13.07 15.18
C ALA A 2 14.99 12.59 15.11
N ASN A 3 14.43 13.09 14.35
CA ASN A 3 13.17 12.69 14.11
C ASN A 3 13.20 11.38 13.38
N THR A 4 12.60 10.39 13.93
CA THR A 4 12.54 9.10 13.31
C THR A 4 11.39 8.99 12.32
N SER A 5 10.51 9.98 12.27
CA SER A 5 9.41 9.96 11.32
C SER A 5 9.85 10.42 9.96
N LEU A 6 9.29 9.81 8.92
CA LEU A 6 9.51 10.27 7.56
C LEU A 6 8.65 11.52 7.31
N GLU A 7 9.20 12.43 6.52
CA GLU A 7 8.39 13.55 6.04
C GLU A 7 7.35 13.03 5.05
N LYS A 8 6.20 13.69 4.99
CA LYS A 8 5.08 13.21 4.16
C LYS A 8 5.44 13.09 2.69
N ASP A 9 6.28 13.97 2.17
CA ASP A 9 6.68 13.91 0.77
C ASP A 9 7.63 12.75 0.48
N LYS A 10 8.20 12.13 1.50
CA LYS A 10 9.07 10.96 1.35
C LYS A 10 8.33 9.65 1.56
N ILE A 11 7.11 9.70 2.06
CA ILE A 11 6.29 8.51 2.20
C ILE A 11 5.71 8.15 0.84
N ARG A 12 6.09 6.98 0.32
CA ARG A 12 5.61 6.52 -0.97
C ARG A 12 4.32 5.75 -0.81
N ILE A 13 3.29 6.22 -1.48
CA ILE A 13 1.96 5.60 -1.44
C ILE A 13 1.66 5.04 -2.82
N LEU A 14 1.34 3.75 -2.88
CA LEU A 14 1.01 3.04 -4.11
C LEU A 14 -0.46 2.65 -4.07
N LEU A 15 -1.24 3.16 -5.01
CA LEU A 15 -2.67 2.85 -5.12
C LEU A 15 -2.91 2.06 -6.40
N LEU A 16 -3.46 0.86 -6.27
CA LEU A 16 -3.66 -0.07 -7.37
C LEU A 16 -5.13 -0.20 -7.73
N GLU A 17 -5.39 -0.81 -8.87
CA GLU A 17 -6.74 -1.18 -9.33
C GLU A 17 -7.65 0.02 -9.55
N GLY A 18 -7.08 1.15 -9.93
CA GLY A 18 -7.86 2.32 -10.26
C GLY A 18 -8.72 2.85 -9.12
N VAL A 19 -8.19 2.85 -7.89
CA VAL A 19 -8.93 3.48 -6.79
C VAL A 19 -9.25 4.92 -7.17
N HIS A 20 -10.31 5.45 -6.61
CA HIS A 20 -10.87 6.72 -7.05
C HIS A 20 -9.85 7.86 -6.96
N GLN A 21 -9.85 8.73 -7.97
CA GLN A 21 -8.94 9.88 -8.02
C GLN A 21 -9.07 10.78 -6.79
N ASN A 22 -10.25 10.82 -6.17
CA ASN A 22 -10.44 11.60 -4.95
C ASN A 22 -9.51 11.15 -3.82
N SER A 23 -9.15 9.87 -3.78
CA SER A 23 -8.19 9.39 -2.79
C SER A 23 -6.82 10.02 -2.99
N VAL A 24 -6.38 10.13 -4.25
CA VAL A 24 -5.12 10.77 -4.59
C VAL A 24 -5.16 12.25 -4.21
N ASP A 25 -6.23 12.94 -4.61
CA ASP A 25 -6.38 14.36 -4.35
C ASP A 25 -6.38 14.66 -2.85
N ASN A 26 -7.07 13.82 -2.08
CA ASN A 26 -7.16 13.97 -0.64
C ASN A 26 -5.79 13.79 0.03
N LEU A 27 -5.03 12.80 -0.41
CA LEU A 27 -3.69 12.56 0.12
C LEU A 27 -2.76 13.73 -0.21
N LYS A 28 -2.83 14.24 -1.44
CA LYS A 28 -2.01 15.40 -1.82
C LYS A 28 -2.38 16.63 -1.03
N ALA A 29 -3.67 16.83 -0.76
CA ALA A 29 -4.14 17.95 0.04
C ALA A 29 -3.61 17.90 1.48
N HIS A 30 -3.29 16.71 1.98
CA HIS A 30 -2.71 16.50 3.30
C HIS A 30 -1.19 16.46 3.30
N GLY A 31 -0.55 16.78 2.18
CA GLY A 31 0.89 16.89 2.12
C GLY A 31 1.63 15.66 1.60
N TYR A 32 0.89 14.60 1.22
CA TYR A 32 1.50 13.40 0.65
C TYR A 32 1.64 13.58 -0.86
N SER A 33 2.82 13.92 -1.32
CA SER A 33 3.05 14.21 -2.74
C SER A 33 3.56 13.01 -3.54
N ASN A 34 4.06 11.97 -2.87
CA ASN A 34 4.61 10.80 -3.55
C ASN A 34 3.56 9.69 -3.63
N VAL A 35 2.53 9.94 -4.43
CA VAL A 35 1.41 9.01 -4.63
C VAL A 35 1.39 8.55 -6.07
N GLU A 36 1.45 7.23 -6.26
CA GLU A 36 1.36 6.62 -7.59
C GLU A 36 0.02 5.89 -7.70
N LEU A 37 -0.74 6.21 -8.74
CA LEU A 37 -2.04 5.59 -9.00
C LEU A 37 -1.94 4.76 -10.27
N LEU A 38 -2.17 3.46 -10.15
CA LEU A 38 -2.17 2.54 -11.28
C LEU A 38 -3.58 2.02 -11.54
N PRO A 39 -3.98 1.91 -12.81
CA PRO A 39 -5.37 1.54 -13.14
C PRO A 39 -5.67 0.06 -12.98
N THR A 40 -4.65 -0.78 -12.84
CA THR A 40 -4.84 -2.23 -12.82
C THR A 40 -4.27 -2.85 -11.56
N ALA A 41 -4.67 -4.11 -11.30
CA ALA A 41 -4.02 -4.92 -10.30
C ALA A 41 -2.65 -5.34 -10.80
N LEU A 42 -1.73 -5.59 -9.88
CA LEU A 42 -0.42 -6.16 -10.20
C LEU A 42 -0.33 -7.54 -9.58
N THR A 43 0.45 -8.41 -10.20
CA THR A 43 0.64 -9.77 -9.72
C THR A 43 2.10 -10.18 -9.85
N GLY A 44 2.49 -11.23 -9.12
CA GLY A 44 3.82 -11.82 -9.25
C GLY A 44 4.94 -10.84 -9.00
N ASP A 45 5.94 -10.90 -9.86
CA ASP A 45 7.14 -10.08 -9.72
C ASP A 45 6.87 -8.60 -9.93
N ASP A 46 5.90 -8.26 -10.79
CA ASP A 46 5.51 -6.87 -10.98
C ASP A 46 5.01 -6.25 -9.69
N LEU A 47 4.19 -6.99 -8.95
CA LEU A 47 3.68 -6.53 -7.66
C LEU A 47 4.82 -6.42 -6.64
N LYS A 48 5.69 -7.40 -6.59
CA LYS A 48 6.83 -7.38 -5.66
C LYS A 48 7.74 -6.19 -5.93
N ASP A 49 8.02 -5.91 -7.19
CA ASP A 49 8.86 -4.77 -7.55
C ASP A 49 8.20 -3.44 -7.18
N ALA A 50 6.90 -3.32 -7.43
CA ALA A 50 6.19 -2.08 -7.16
C ALA A 50 6.07 -1.80 -5.66
N ILE A 51 5.84 -2.84 -4.86
CA ILE A 51 5.59 -2.69 -3.43
C ILE A 51 6.87 -2.56 -2.61
N LYS A 52 8.00 -2.92 -3.19
CA LYS A 52 9.27 -2.99 -2.46
C LYS A 52 9.62 -1.69 -1.74
N ASP A 53 9.39 -0.56 -2.38
CA ASP A 53 9.72 0.74 -1.81
C ASP A 53 8.51 1.49 -1.29
N ALA A 54 7.32 0.89 -1.35
CA ALA A 54 6.10 1.54 -0.89
C ALA A 54 6.00 1.48 0.63
N HIS A 55 5.57 2.56 1.23
CA HIS A 55 5.29 2.63 2.67
C HIS A 55 3.84 2.31 2.96
N PHE A 56 2.95 2.62 2.02
CA PHE A 56 1.53 2.32 2.12
C PHE A 56 1.03 1.85 0.76
N VAL A 57 0.18 0.83 0.75
CA VAL A 57 -0.43 0.34 -0.48
C VAL A 57 -1.94 0.30 -0.32
N GLY A 58 -2.64 0.81 -1.34
CA GLY A 58 -4.10 0.73 -1.41
C GLY A 58 -4.49 -0.22 -2.53
N ILE A 59 -5.39 -1.14 -2.23
CA ILE A 59 -5.84 -2.15 -3.20
C ILE A 59 -7.36 -2.26 -3.18
N ARG A 60 -7.88 -2.97 -4.15
CA ARG A 60 -9.29 -3.37 -4.18
C ARG A 60 -9.35 -4.88 -4.10
N SER A 61 -10.21 -5.53 -4.90
CA SER A 61 -10.48 -6.95 -4.71
C SER A 61 -9.57 -7.88 -5.51
N ARG A 62 -8.77 -7.38 -6.43
CA ARG A 62 -7.98 -8.22 -7.34
C ARG A 62 -6.54 -8.47 -6.90
N THR A 63 -5.90 -7.48 -6.30
CA THR A 63 -4.51 -7.62 -5.90
C THR A 63 -4.40 -8.52 -4.68
N GLN A 64 -3.58 -9.55 -4.77
CA GLN A 64 -3.41 -10.52 -3.69
C GLN A 64 -2.13 -10.22 -2.92
N LEU A 65 -2.28 -9.85 -1.66
CA LEU A 65 -1.14 -9.58 -0.79
C LEU A 65 -0.86 -10.83 0.03
N THR A 66 0.01 -11.68 -0.52
CA THR A 66 0.38 -12.96 0.08
C THR A 66 1.61 -12.81 0.97
N GLU A 67 1.97 -13.89 1.65
CA GLU A 67 3.19 -13.93 2.46
C GLU A 67 4.42 -13.53 1.63
N GLU A 68 4.52 -14.02 0.39
CA GLU A 68 5.65 -13.70 -0.47
C GLU A 68 5.70 -12.20 -0.79
N VAL A 69 4.54 -11.61 -1.02
CA VAL A 69 4.46 -10.17 -1.31
C VAL A 69 4.89 -9.36 -0.08
N PHE A 70 4.44 -9.77 1.11
CA PHE A 70 4.85 -9.09 2.33
C PHE A 70 6.36 -9.22 2.57
N GLN A 71 6.95 -10.35 2.20
CA GLN A 71 8.40 -10.51 2.31
C GLN A 71 9.14 -9.52 1.41
N ALA A 72 8.59 -9.21 0.26
CA ALA A 72 9.18 -8.23 -0.66
C ALA A 72 8.92 -6.78 -0.23
N ALA A 73 7.91 -6.54 0.59
CA ALA A 73 7.48 -5.21 1.00
C ALA A 73 8.29 -4.73 2.18
N GLU A 74 9.53 -4.39 1.95
CA GLU A 74 10.51 -4.12 3.01
C GLU A 74 10.22 -2.86 3.81
N LYS A 75 9.54 -1.88 3.21
CA LYS A 75 9.27 -0.59 3.85
C LYS A 75 7.80 -0.39 4.19
N LEU A 76 6.96 -1.37 3.94
CA LEU A 76 5.52 -1.22 4.07
C LEU A 76 5.10 -1.07 5.53
N ILE A 77 4.30 -0.05 5.82
CA ILE A 77 3.81 0.24 7.17
C ILE A 77 2.29 0.23 7.28
N GLY A 78 1.58 0.07 6.17
CA GLY A 78 0.12 0.00 6.21
C GLY A 78 -0.47 -0.43 4.89
N VAL A 79 -1.68 -1.01 4.94
CA VAL A 79 -2.43 -1.46 3.77
C VAL A 79 -3.86 -0.95 3.88
N GLY A 80 -4.38 -0.37 2.81
CA GLY A 80 -5.79 0.01 2.71
C GLY A 80 -6.51 -0.86 1.70
N CYS A 81 -7.66 -1.41 2.11
CA CYS A 81 -8.52 -2.20 1.22
C CYS A 81 -9.76 -1.37 0.87
N PHE A 82 -9.83 -0.92 -0.37
CA PHE A 82 -10.94 -0.09 -0.84
C PHE A 82 -12.06 -0.96 -1.40
N CYS A 83 -12.51 -1.92 -0.60
CA CYS A 83 -13.57 -2.87 -0.97
C CYS A 83 -14.20 -3.43 0.29
N ILE A 84 -15.16 -4.35 0.11
CA ILE A 84 -15.90 -4.94 1.23
C ILE A 84 -15.12 -6.08 1.83
N GLY A 85 -14.22 -6.18 2.41
CA GLY A 85 -13.53 -7.33 2.99
C GLY A 85 -12.04 -7.29 2.74
N THR A 86 -11.35 -8.23 3.34
CA THR A 86 -9.90 -8.29 3.29
C THR A 86 -9.40 -9.67 2.87
N ASN A 87 -10.25 -10.45 2.19
CA ASN A 87 -9.89 -11.83 1.80
C ASN A 87 -8.65 -11.89 0.92
N GLN A 88 -8.36 -10.85 0.18
CA GLN A 88 -7.21 -10.78 -0.71
C GLN A 88 -5.90 -10.50 0.01
N VAL A 89 -5.96 -10.24 1.32
CA VAL A 89 -4.76 -9.95 2.11
C VAL A 89 -4.50 -11.09 3.09
N ASP A 90 -3.27 -11.57 3.14
CA ASP A 90 -2.85 -12.53 4.15
C ASP A 90 -2.69 -11.78 5.49
N LEU A 91 -3.75 -11.78 6.27
CA LEU A 91 -3.79 -11.03 7.53
C LEU A 91 -2.78 -11.56 8.54
N LYS A 92 -2.48 -12.85 8.52
CA LYS A 92 -1.47 -13.41 9.42
C LYS A 92 -0.09 -12.88 9.07
N ALA A 93 0.22 -12.79 7.79
CA ALA A 93 1.50 -12.26 7.35
C ALA A 93 1.64 -10.79 7.73
N ALA A 94 0.58 -10.01 7.57
CA ALA A 94 0.58 -8.61 7.97
C ALA A 94 0.76 -8.44 9.47
N LEU A 95 0.02 -9.23 10.25
CA LEU A 95 0.08 -9.16 11.71
C LEU A 95 1.47 -9.51 12.22
N LYS A 96 2.08 -10.54 11.65
CA LYS A 96 3.42 -10.98 12.04
C LYS A 96 4.44 -9.86 11.86
N ARG A 97 4.22 -8.98 10.91
CA ARG A 97 5.12 -7.86 10.60
C ARG A 97 4.69 -6.54 11.22
N GLY A 98 3.60 -6.54 11.98
CA GLY A 98 3.08 -5.32 12.58
C GLY A 98 2.51 -4.34 11.58
N ILE A 99 2.02 -4.82 10.45
CA ILE A 99 1.46 -3.97 9.41
C ILE A 99 -0.06 -3.93 9.54
N PRO A 100 -0.65 -2.78 9.88
CA PRO A 100 -2.10 -2.68 9.99
C PRO A 100 -2.76 -2.75 8.61
N VAL A 101 -3.93 -3.38 8.56
CA VAL A 101 -4.75 -3.47 7.35
C VAL A 101 -6.08 -2.79 7.64
N PHE A 102 -6.39 -1.76 6.86
CA PHE A 102 -7.62 -0.99 7.01
C PHE A 102 -8.62 -1.36 5.92
N ASN A 103 -9.88 -1.36 6.29
CA ASN A 103 -10.95 -1.71 5.36
C ASN A 103 -11.90 -0.53 5.16
#